data_b3fc080d9144515ceb9d5f20262484eb
#
_entry.id   b3fc080d9144515ceb9d5f20262484eb
#
_cell.length_a   1.000
_cell.length_b   1.000
_cell.length_c   1.000
_cell.angle_alpha   90.00
_cell.angle_beta   90.00
_cell.angle_gamma   90.00
#
_symmetry.space_group_name_H-M   'P 1'
#
loop_
_entity.id
_entity.type
_entity.pdbx_description
1 polymer ?
#
loop_
_entity_poly.entity_id
_entity_poly.type
_entity_poly.pdbx_seq_one_letter_code
_entity_poly.pdbx_strand_id
1 'polypeptide(L)'
;DRFNDKFIYNWRIMKNLKIVNQDQLKDWAENLFKKNSFNMVDVSAKKETFRRALASGKIYVGEKVFNMIKNNEMPKGDPVSLAEVSAVLGVKKTSELIPLCHPLPIDHTATKIIMNDQDFSLEVFCVVSAVAKTGVEMEAIMGVNAALITVYDLSKIVNPHLKIDNVRLLIKEGGKSGIWTNPDGLPKFLDNIF
;
A
#
# COMPACT_ATOMS: atom_id res chain seq x y z
N ASP A 1 -25.70 -32.60 -13.20
CA ASP A 1 -26.25 -31.23 -13.34
C ASP A 1 -27.14 -30.78 -12.18
N ARG A 2 -26.78 -31.24 -10.96
CA ARG A 2 -27.50 -30.85 -9.73
C ARG A 2 -27.19 -29.42 -9.26
N PHE A 3 -26.17 -28.76 -9.80
CA PHE A 3 -25.83 -27.39 -9.41
C PHE A 3 -26.70 -26.33 -10.10
N ASN A 4 -27.15 -26.59 -11.31
CA ASN A 4 -27.94 -25.63 -12.09
C ASN A 4 -29.41 -25.54 -11.61
N ASP A 5 -29.97 -26.63 -11.14
CA ASP A 5 -31.36 -26.67 -10.69
C ASP A 5 -31.59 -25.93 -9.37
N LYS A 6 -30.59 -25.92 -8.44
CA LYS A 6 -30.69 -25.17 -7.17
C LYS A 6 -30.61 -23.66 -7.40
N PHE A 7 -29.81 -23.21 -8.40
CA PHE A 7 -29.70 -21.80 -8.73
C PHE A 7 -30.97 -21.24 -9.38
N ILE A 8 -31.56 -22.01 -10.28
CA ILE A 8 -32.84 -21.66 -10.96
C ILE A 8 -34.01 -21.71 -9.99
N TYR A 9 -34.01 -22.66 -9.03
CA TYR A 9 -35.05 -22.78 -8.03
C TYR A 9 -35.03 -21.58 -7.05
N ASN A 10 -33.85 -21.16 -6.62
CA ASN A 10 -33.70 -19.96 -5.80
C ASN A 10 -34.08 -18.67 -6.53
N TRP A 11 -33.82 -18.57 -7.83
CA TRP A 11 -34.20 -17.41 -8.64
C TRP A 11 -35.72 -17.27 -8.83
N ARG A 12 -36.44 -18.40 -8.93
CA ARG A 12 -37.93 -18.40 -8.96
C ARG A 12 -38.55 -18.04 -7.62
N ILE A 13 -37.94 -18.42 -6.51
CA ILE A 13 -38.39 -18.03 -5.17
C ILE A 13 -38.19 -16.52 -4.95
N MET A 14 -37.11 -15.93 -5.42
CA MET A 14 -36.88 -14.49 -5.31
C MET A 14 -37.89 -13.63 -6.10
N LYS A 15 -38.48 -14.14 -7.18
CA LYS A 15 -39.55 -13.44 -7.92
C LYS A 15 -40.89 -13.36 -7.17
N ASN A 16 -41.11 -14.20 -6.17
CA ASN A 16 -42.30 -14.22 -5.34
C ASN A 16 -42.12 -13.59 -3.94
N LEU A 17 -40.94 -13.08 -3.64
CA LEU A 17 -40.68 -12.39 -2.38
C LEU A 17 -41.19 -10.97 -2.45
N LYS A 18 -42.42 -10.78 -1.97
CA LYS A 18 -42.94 -9.47 -1.60
C LYS A 18 -41.96 -8.84 -0.59
N ILE A 19 -41.32 -7.77 -1.00
CA ILE A 19 -40.64 -6.78 -0.17
C ILE A 19 -39.83 -7.43 0.96
N VAL A 20 -38.63 -7.95 0.63
CA VAL A 20 -37.62 -8.23 1.65
C VAL A 20 -37.15 -6.89 2.22
N ASN A 21 -37.31 -6.69 3.52
CA ASN A 21 -36.82 -5.51 4.23
C ASN A 21 -35.29 -5.41 4.00
N GLN A 22 -34.76 -4.19 3.79
CA GLN A 22 -33.33 -3.96 3.58
C GLN A 22 -32.47 -4.54 4.69
N ASP A 23 -32.97 -4.51 5.94
CA ASP A 23 -32.27 -5.10 7.09
C ASP A 23 -32.16 -6.63 6.99
N GLN A 24 -33.22 -7.30 6.51
CA GLN A 24 -33.20 -8.76 6.31
C GLN A 24 -32.25 -9.18 5.18
N LEU A 25 -32.12 -8.38 4.12
CA LEU A 25 -31.14 -8.61 3.03
C LEU A 25 -29.71 -8.44 3.53
N LYS A 26 -29.49 -7.43 4.37
CA LYS A 26 -28.19 -7.19 4.99
C LYS A 26 -27.81 -8.34 5.93
N ASP A 27 -28.70 -8.74 6.82
CA ASP A 27 -28.48 -9.86 7.72
C ASP A 27 -28.25 -11.18 6.98
N TRP A 28 -28.97 -11.41 5.90
CA TRP A 28 -28.79 -12.59 5.05
C TRP A 28 -27.38 -12.60 4.40
N ALA A 29 -26.98 -11.49 3.80
CA ALA A 29 -25.66 -11.39 3.17
C ALA A 29 -24.52 -11.56 4.21
N GLU A 30 -24.65 -10.90 5.36
CA GLU A 30 -23.68 -11.02 6.43
C GLU A 30 -23.59 -12.46 6.99
N ASN A 31 -24.73 -13.16 7.16
CA ASN A 31 -24.75 -14.53 7.68
C ASN A 31 -24.24 -15.57 6.67
N LEU A 32 -24.46 -15.34 5.36
CA LEU A 32 -24.02 -16.25 4.31
C LEU A 32 -22.49 -16.35 4.25
N PHE A 33 -21.78 -15.26 4.58
CA PHE A 33 -20.33 -15.16 4.44
C PHE A 33 -19.57 -15.13 5.77
N LYS A 34 -20.25 -15.28 6.92
CA LYS A 34 -19.62 -15.20 8.26
C LYS A 34 -18.67 -16.34 8.61
N LYS A 35 -18.72 -17.48 7.92
CA LYS A 35 -17.85 -18.64 8.22
C LYS A 35 -16.85 -18.87 7.10
N ASN A 36 -15.56 -18.67 7.39
CA ASN A 36 -14.41 -19.06 6.55
C ASN A 36 -14.30 -18.36 5.19
N SER A 37 -14.78 -17.13 5.05
CA SER A 37 -14.57 -16.33 3.84
C SER A 37 -13.63 -15.16 4.10
N PHE A 38 -12.74 -14.88 3.14
CA PHE A 38 -11.96 -13.65 3.12
C PHE A 38 -12.88 -12.51 2.67
N ASN A 39 -13.02 -11.49 3.50
CA ASN A 39 -13.91 -10.36 3.20
C ASN A 39 -13.16 -9.04 3.28
N MET A 40 -13.41 -8.19 2.31
CA MET A 40 -13.04 -6.78 2.39
C MET A 40 -13.92 -6.10 3.43
N VAL A 41 -13.35 -5.21 4.25
CA VAL A 41 -14.11 -4.48 5.28
C VAL A 41 -15.16 -3.59 4.62
N ASP A 42 -16.42 -3.69 5.05
CA ASP A 42 -17.48 -2.80 4.56
C ASP A 42 -17.26 -1.37 5.06
N VAL A 43 -17.07 -0.46 4.13
CA VAL A 43 -16.89 0.98 4.38
C VAL A 43 -18.05 1.82 3.84
N SER A 44 -19.13 1.20 3.39
CA SER A 44 -20.26 1.89 2.74
C SER A 44 -20.88 2.97 3.64
N ALA A 45 -21.03 2.69 4.94
CA ALA A 45 -21.59 3.60 5.92
C ALA A 45 -20.61 4.66 6.46
N LYS A 46 -19.31 4.59 6.09
CA LYS A 46 -18.32 5.56 6.54
C LYS A 46 -18.37 6.82 5.68
N LYS A 47 -18.21 7.97 6.32
CA LYS A 47 -18.02 9.25 5.63
C LYS A 47 -16.58 9.33 5.10
N GLU A 48 -16.42 9.97 3.96
CA GLU A 48 -15.12 10.33 3.44
C GLU A 48 -14.47 11.38 4.34
N THR A 49 -13.19 11.20 4.62
CA THR A 49 -12.36 12.14 5.36
C THR A 49 -10.97 12.20 4.73
N PHE A 50 -10.25 13.28 4.97
CA PHE A 50 -8.84 13.35 4.58
C PHE A 50 -8.04 12.23 5.23
N ARG A 51 -7.19 11.59 4.46
CA ARG A 51 -6.30 10.50 4.85
C ARG A 51 -4.91 10.79 4.37
N ARG A 52 -3.93 10.57 5.21
CA ARG A 52 -2.51 10.63 4.86
C ARG A 52 -1.76 9.52 5.55
N ALA A 53 -0.78 8.95 4.84
CA ALA A 53 0.15 8.00 5.41
C ALA A 53 1.56 8.26 4.90
N LEU A 54 2.55 8.03 5.75
CA LEU A 54 3.96 8.04 5.45
C LEU A 54 4.54 6.68 5.82
N ALA A 55 5.21 6.05 4.88
CA ALA A 55 5.97 4.82 5.09
C ALA A 55 7.44 5.03 4.75
N SER A 56 8.31 4.19 5.30
CA SER A 56 9.72 4.12 4.93
C SER A 56 10.21 2.70 4.76
N GLY A 57 11.38 2.57 4.14
CA GLY A 57 12.12 1.32 4.04
C GLY A 57 13.52 1.58 3.55
N LYS A 58 14.42 0.62 3.73
CA LYS A 58 15.83 0.75 3.44
C LYS A 58 16.33 -0.38 2.56
N ILE A 59 17.27 -0.07 1.68
CA ILE A 59 18.04 -1.07 0.93
C ILE A 59 19.54 -0.83 1.12
N TYR A 60 20.24 -1.86 1.56
CA TYR A 60 21.71 -1.88 1.63
C TYR A 60 22.25 -2.36 0.28
N VAL A 61 22.98 -1.50 -0.39
CA VAL A 61 23.48 -1.77 -1.75
C VAL A 61 24.96 -2.10 -1.79
N GLY A 62 25.68 -1.79 -0.71
CA GLY A 62 27.12 -1.94 -0.61
C GLY A 62 27.87 -0.81 -1.31
N GLU A 63 29.14 -0.62 -0.91
CA GLU A 63 29.97 0.52 -1.28
C GLU A 63 30.09 0.71 -2.81
N LYS A 64 30.34 -0.38 -3.54
CA LYS A 64 30.53 -0.32 -5.00
C LYS A 64 29.29 0.23 -5.71
N VAL A 65 28.12 -0.35 -5.44
CA VAL A 65 26.84 0.10 -6.06
C VAL A 65 26.51 1.52 -5.63
N PHE A 66 26.71 1.82 -4.34
CA PHE A 66 26.45 3.15 -3.79
C PHE A 66 27.24 4.24 -4.53
N ASN A 67 28.54 4.02 -4.73
CA ASN A 67 29.40 4.96 -5.45
C ASN A 67 29.01 5.06 -6.93
N MET A 68 28.67 3.95 -7.58
CA MET A 68 28.19 3.96 -8.97
C MET A 68 26.88 4.75 -9.12
N ILE A 69 25.94 4.63 -8.17
CA ILE A 69 24.69 5.44 -8.15
C ILE A 69 25.06 6.92 -8.01
N LYS A 70 25.93 7.26 -7.05
CA LYS A 70 26.36 8.62 -6.76
C LYS A 70 27.03 9.30 -7.97
N ASN A 71 27.75 8.52 -8.76
CA ASN A 71 28.49 8.99 -9.95
C ASN A 71 27.68 8.87 -11.26
N ASN A 72 26.43 8.40 -11.24
CA ASN A 72 25.62 8.11 -12.42
C ASN A 72 26.26 7.07 -13.38
N GLU A 73 26.91 6.05 -12.84
CA GLU A 73 27.62 5.02 -13.59
C GLU A 73 26.90 3.66 -13.64
N MET A 74 25.63 3.63 -13.24
CA MET A 74 24.84 2.39 -13.20
C MET A 74 24.51 1.90 -14.62
N PRO A 75 24.72 0.60 -14.95
CA PRO A 75 24.60 0.07 -16.30
C PRO A 75 23.20 0.15 -16.89
N LYS A 76 22.16 0.14 -16.06
CA LYS A 76 20.74 0.17 -16.47
C LYS A 76 20.09 1.55 -16.35
N GLY A 77 20.88 2.61 -16.09
CA GLY A 77 20.38 3.96 -15.86
C GLY A 77 20.24 4.29 -14.37
N ASP A 78 19.67 5.46 -14.06
CA ASP A 78 19.56 6.00 -12.70
C ASP A 78 18.53 5.23 -11.85
N PRO A 79 18.96 4.46 -10.84
CA PRO A 79 18.04 3.72 -9.99
C PRO A 79 17.18 4.61 -9.10
N VAL A 80 17.65 5.81 -8.74
CA VAL A 80 16.93 6.73 -7.84
C VAL A 80 15.73 7.30 -8.56
N SER A 81 15.94 7.91 -9.73
CA SER A 81 14.83 8.48 -10.52
C SER A 81 13.80 7.41 -10.92
N LEU A 82 14.27 6.22 -11.33
CA LEU A 82 13.35 5.15 -11.71
C LEU A 82 12.57 4.59 -10.50
N ALA A 83 13.20 4.55 -9.32
CA ALA A 83 12.53 4.14 -8.09
C ALA A 83 11.42 5.11 -7.67
N GLU A 84 11.63 6.42 -7.83
CA GLU A 84 10.58 7.43 -7.57
C GLU A 84 9.36 7.23 -8.47
N VAL A 85 9.56 6.98 -9.77
CA VAL A 85 8.48 6.65 -10.71
C VAL A 85 7.79 5.34 -10.33
N SER A 86 8.56 4.32 -9.97
CA SER A 86 8.04 3.01 -9.56
C SER A 86 7.23 3.09 -8.26
N ALA A 87 7.61 3.98 -7.33
CA ALA A 87 6.81 4.24 -6.14
C ALA A 87 5.40 4.71 -6.49
N VAL A 88 5.28 5.67 -7.42
CA VAL A 88 3.97 6.15 -7.89
C VAL A 88 3.14 5.03 -8.52
N LEU A 89 3.77 4.16 -9.30
CA LEU A 89 3.09 2.99 -9.87
C LEU A 89 2.65 2.01 -8.78
N GLY A 90 3.51 1.73 -7.79
CA GLY A 90 3.19 0.87 -6.65
C GLY A 90 1.98 1.37 -5.86
N VAL A 91 1.95 2.66 -5.55
CA VAL A 91 0.81 3.33 -4.90
C VAL A 91 -0.48 3.09 -5.70
N LYS A 92 -0.48 3.36 -7.01
CA LYS A 92 -1.65 3.23 -7.88
C LYS A 92 -2.12 1.79 -8.08
N LYS A 93 -1.23 0.81 -7.93
CA LYS A 93 -1.51 -0.61 -8.15
C LYS A 93 -1.79 -1.40 -6.87
N THR A 94 -1.85 -0.74 -5.72
CA THR A 94 -1.99 -1.40 -4.42
C THR A 94 -3.20 -2.33 -4.37
N SER A 95 -4.38 -1.87 -4.72
CA SER A 95 -5.60 -2.68 -4.69
C SER A 95 -5.62 -3.84 -5.70
N GLU A 96 -4.83 -3.77 -6.76
CA GLU A 96 -4.69 -4.86 -7.72
C GLU A 96 -3.76 -5.97 -7.21
N LEU A 97 -2.85 -5.65 -6.28
CA LEU A 97 -1.86 -6.57 -5.73
C LEU A 97 -2.24 -7.11 -4.35
N ILE A 98 -2.95 -6.32 -3.54
CA ILE A 98 -3.34 -6.68 -2.18
C ILE A 98 -4.83 -7.03 -2.15
N PRO A 99 -5.21 -8.30 -2.01
CA PRO A 99 -6.55 -8.80 -2.31
C PRO A 99 -7.71 -8.12 -1.59
N LEU A 100 -7.49 -7.68 -0.34
CA LEU A 100 -8.55 -7.11 0.49
C LEU A 100 -8.44 -5.59 0.65
N CYS A 101 -7.55 -4.92 -0.13
CA CYS A 101 -7.48 -3.47 -0.17
C CYS A 101 -8.57 -2.88 -1.07
N HIS A 102 -9.18 -1.80 -0.59
CA HIS A 102 -10.14 -1.03 -1.39
C HIS A 102 -9.41 -0.28 -2.52
N PRO A 103 -9.98 -0.20 -3.72
CA PRO A 103 -9.49 0.71 -4.74
C PRO A 103 -9.78 2.15 -4.32
N LEU A 104 -8.74 2.94 -4.06
CA LEU A 104 -8.86 4.31 -3.59
C LEU A 104 -8.44 5.30 -4.67
N PRO A 105 -9.19 6.41 -4.86
CA PRO A 105 -8.76 7.53 -5.68
C PRO A 105 -7.66 8.29 -4.95
N ILE A 106 -6.40 8.13 -5.38
CA ILE A 106 -5.26 8.78 -4.77
C ILE A 106 -5.17 10.22 -5.26
N ASP A 107 -5.20 11.19 -4.33
CA ASP A 107 -5.10 12.61 -4.65
C ASP A 107 -3.64 13.06 -4.79
N HIS A 108 -2.75 12.52 -3.94
CA HIS A 108 -1.33 12.89 -3.96
C HIS A 108 -0.44 11.76 -3.49
N THR A 109 0.72 11.65 -4.10
CA THR A 109 1.83 10.84 -3.62
C THR A 109 3.15 11.51 -3.95
N ALA A 110 4.11 11.42 -3.02
CA ALA A 110 5.48 11.88 -3.24
C ALA A 110 6.45 10.88 -2.59
N THR A 111 7.60 10.73 -3.22
CA THR A 111 8.67 9.85 -2.74
C THR A 111 9.93 10.65 -2.55
N LYS A 112 10.66 10.37 -1.48
CA LYS A 112 12.00 10.90 -1.23
C LYS A 112 12.94 9.75 -0.96
N ILE A 113 14.10 9.79 -1.62
CA ILE A 113 15.17 8.81 -1.42
C ILE A 113 16.37 9.53 -0.84
N ILE A 114 16.91 9.02 0.28
CA ILE A 114 18.07 9.56 0.96
C ILE A 114 19.18 8.52 0.90
N MET A 115 20.33 8.93 0.38
CA MET A 115 21.54 8.12 0.35
C MET A 115 22.33 8.28 1.66
N ASN A 116 22.73 7.16 2.27
CA ASN A 116 23.49 7.15 3.50
C ASN A 116 24.89 6.58 3.26
N ASP A 117 25.90 7.46 3.34
CA ASP A 117 27.30 7.11 3.12
C ASP A 117 27.88 6.25 4.27
N GLN A 118 27.25 6.21 5.45
CA GLN A 118 27.78 5.47 6.62
C GLN A 118 27.60 3.96 6.49
N ASP A 119 26.52 3.53 5.86
CA ASP A 119 26.18 2.11 5.72
C ASP A 119 25.91 1.69 4.27
N PHE A 120 26.21 2.58 3.32
CA PHE A 120 26.04 2.36 1.87
C PHE A 120 24.62 1.89 1.53
N SER A 121 23.64 2.62 2.04
CA SER A 121 22.22 2.31 1.86
C SER A 121 21.45 3.46 1.23
N LEU A 122 20.28 3.12 0.69
CA LEU A 122 19.26 4.09 0.29
C LEU A 122 18.05 3.90 1.19
N GLU A 123 17.55 4.99 1.76
CA GLU A 123 16.32 5.01 2.54
C GLU A 123 15.22 5.71 1.76
N VAL A 124 14.11 5.02 1.56
CA VAL A 124 12.96 5.46 0.78
C VAL A 124 11.86 5.89 1.73
N PHE A 125 11.27 7.04 1.47
CA PHE A 125 10.09 7.57 2.15
C PHE A 125 9.00 7.80 1.11
N CYS A 126 7.79 7.29 1.35
CA CYS A 126 6.64 7.51 0.48
C CYS A 126 5.48 8.06 1.29
N VAL A 127 5.00 9.24 0.92
CA VAL A 127 3.77 9.83 1.46
C VAL A 127 2.65 9.68 0.44
N VAL A 128 1.46 9.34 0.96
CA VAL A 128 0.24 9.22 0.15
C VAL A 128 -0.88 9.94 0.87
N SER A 129 -1.74 10.64 0.14
CA SER A 129 -2.97 11.21 0.67
C SER A 129 -4.14 11.04 -0.28
N ALA A 130 -5.33 10.95 0.31
CA ALA A 130 -6.61 10.86 -0.41
C ALA A 130 -7.76 11.34 0.49
N VAL A 131 -8.85 11.78 -0.13
CA VAL A 131 -10.15 11.92 0.54
C VAL A 131 -10.89 10.61 0.34
N ALA A 132 -11.00 9.81 1.41
CA ALA A 132 -11.48 8.43 1.30
C ALA A 132 -12.19 7.94 2.57
N LYS A 133 -12.89 6.81 2.46
CA LYS A 133 -13.58 6.14 3.57
C LYS A 133 -12.66 5.27 4.42
N THR A 134 -11.46 4.99 3.94
CA THR A 134 -10.43 4.21 4.66
C THR A 134 -9.05 4.84 4.48
N GLY A 135 -8.06 4.37 5.25
CA GLY A 135 -6.70 4.92 5.21
C GLY A 135 -5.92 4.47 3.97
N VAL A 136 -4.81 5.13 3.73
CA VAL A 136 -3.89 4.92 2.59
C VAL A 136 -2.54 4.33 3.02
N GLU A 137 -2.55 3.60 4.16
CA GLU A 137 -1.34 3.01 4.73
C GLU A 137 -0.70 2.00 3.78
N MET A 138 -1.52 1.16 3.15
CA MET A 138 -1.03 0.12 2.24
C MET A 138 -0.46 0.71 0.96
N GLU A 139 -1.04 1.78 0.46
CA GLU A 139 -0.54 2.52 -0.69
C GLU A 139 0.84 3.10 -0.40
N ALA A 140 1.05 3.70 0.78
CA ALA A 140 2.36 4.21 1.18
C ALA A 140 3.41 3.10 1.30
N ILE A 141 3.06 1.97 1.93
CA ILE A 141 3.94 0.80 2.06
C ILE A 141 4.26 0.18 0.69
N MET A 142 3.27 0.08 -0.20
CA MET A 142 3.49 -0.44 -1.57
C MET A 142 4.37 0.48 -2.41
N GLY A 143 4.22 1.80 -2.26
CA GLY A 143 5.11 2.76 -2.90
C GLY A 143 6.57 2.55 -2.48
N VAL A 144 6.83 2.41 -1.18
CA VAL A 144 8.16 2.09 -0.65
C VAL A 144 8.69 0.78 -1.23
N ASN A 145 7.90 -0.30 -1.20
CA ASN A 145 8.34 -1.59 -1.72
C ASN A 145 8.64 -1.55 -3.21
N ALA A 146 7.82 -0.89 -4.02
CA ALA A 146 8.06 -0.75 -5.45
C ALA A 146 9.36 -0.02 -5.74
N ALA A 147 9.66 1.06 -5.00
CA ALA A 147 10.92 1.78 -5.10
C ALA A 147 12.12 0.89 -4.74
N LEU A 148 12.07 0.22 -3.58
CA LEU A 148 13.17 -0.63 -3.09
C LEU A 148 13.46 -1.79 -4.04
N ILE A 149 12.42 -2.46 -4.57
CA ILE A 149 12.57 -3.55 -5.53
C ILE A 149 13.14 -3.03 -6.85
N THR A 150 12.81 -1.82 -7.26
CA THR A 150 13.38 -1.19 -8.45
C THR A 150 14.86 -0.92 -8.29
N VAL A 151 15.28 -0.33 -7.16
CA VAL A 151 16.71 -0.17 -6.84
C VAL A 151 17.40 -1.53 -6.84
N TYR A 152 16.79 -2.55 -6.25
CA TYR A 152 17.31 -3.92 -6.23
C TYR A 152 17.52 -4.45 -7.65
N ASP A 153 16.53 -4.36 -8.54
CA ASP A 153 16.62 -4.89 -9.91
C ASP A 153 17.74 -4.23 -10.72
N LEU A 154 17.87 -2.90 -10.60
CA LEU A 154 18.90 -2.17 -11.34
C LEU A 154 20.32 -2.42 -10.78
N SER A 155 20.42 -2.78 -9.50
CA SER A 155 21.69 -2.91 -8.78
C SER A 155 22.23 -4.35 -8.73
N LYS A 156 21.37 -5.35 -8.82
CA LYS A 156 21.73 -6.78 -8.66
C LYS A 156 22.76 -7.29 -9.68
N ILE A 157 22.88 -6.64 -10.84
CA ILE A 157 23.90 -6.98 -11.86
C ILE A 157 25.32 -6.63 -11.39
N VAL A 158 25.44 -5.63 -10.50
CA VAL A 158 26.73 -5.18 -9.94
C VAL A 158 27.03 -5.88 -8.63
N ASN A 159 26.01 -6.03 -7.77
CA ASN A 159 26.10 -6.70 -6.49
C ASN A 159 24.84 -7.53 -6.26
N PRO A 160 24.90 -8.86 -6.26
CA PRO A 160 23.75 -9.70 -5.95
C PRO A 160 23.41 -9.74 -4.45
N HIS A 161 24.29 -9.23 -3.59
CA HIS A 161 24.19 -9.25 -2.13
C HIS A 161 23.48 -7.99 -1.59
N LEU A 162 22.26 -7.72 -2.10
CA LEU A 162 21.46 -6.60 -1.65
C LEU A 162 20.51 -7.06 -0.53
N LYS A 163 20.19 -6.15 0.40
CA LYS A 163 19.26 -6.44 1.49
C LYS A 163 18.24 -5.32 1.60
N ILE A 164 16.97 -5.66 1.41
CA ILE A 164 15.85 -4.77 1.76
C ILE A 164 15.48 -5.04 3.21
N ASP A 165 15.28 -3.97 3.97
CA ASP A 165 15.01 -4.04 5.40
C ASP A 165 14.15 -2.87 5.88
N ASN A 166 13.60 -2.99 7.09
CA ASN A 166 12.95 -1.92 7.83
C ASN A 166 11.81 -1.22 7.08
N VAL A 167 11.04 -1.99 6.28
CA VAL A 167 9.83 -1.46 5.67
C VAL A 167 8.74 -1.34 6.73
N ARG A 168 8.29 -0.10 6.97
CA ARG A 168 7.30 0.17 8.02
C ARG A 168 6.47 1.44 7.75
N LEU A 169 5.30 1.47 8.36
CA LEU A 169 4.50 2.68 8.47
C LEU A 169 5.11 3.59 9.54
N LEU A 170 5.27 4.86 9.24
CA LEU A 170 5.79 5.87 10.17
C LEU A 170 4.66 6.72 10.77
N ILE A 171 3.75 7.19 9.94
CA ILE A 171 2.68 8.08 10.33
C ILE A 171 1.42 7.71 9.56
N LYS A 172 0.28 7.79 10.21
CA LYS A 172 -1.02 7.88 9.55
C LYS A 172 -1.87 8.96 10.18
N GLU A 173 -2.68 9.61 9.36
CA GLU A 173 -3.57 10.69 9.75
C GLU A 173 -4.97 10.46 9.18
N GLY A 174 -5.97 10.81 9.96
CA GLY A 174 -7.36 10.85 9.57
C GLY A 174 -8.23 9.73 10.11
N GLY A 175 -9.55 9.89 9.94
CA GLY A 175 -10.57 9.01 10.49
C GLY A 175 -10.77 9.16 12.01
N LYS A 176 -11.36 8.13 12.61
CA LYS A 176 -11.74 8.17 14.04
C LYS A 176 -10.54 8.19 15.00
N SER A 177 -9.39 7.67 14.55
CA SER A 177 -8.18 7.50 15.39
C SER A 177 -7.27 8.74 15.39
N GLY A 178 -7.58 9.76 14.59
CA GLY A 178 -6.73 10.95 14.49
C GLY A 178 -5.36 10.65 13.89
N ILE A 179 -4.30 11.15 14.54
CA ILE A 179 -2.91 10.93 14.13
C ILE A 179 -2.32 9.77 14.94
N TRP A 180 -1.64 8.87 14.24
CA TRP A 180 -0.82 7.81 14.82
C TRP A 180 0.60 7.92 14.28
N THR A 181 1.58 7.79 15.17
CA THR A 181 3.01 7.73 14.85
C THR A 181 3.59 6.40 15.30
N ASN A 182 4.61 5.93 14.59
CA ASN A 182 5.28 4.69 14.91
C ASN A 182 5.97 4.80 16.29
N PRO A 183 5.73 3.87 17.23
CA PRO A 183 6.29 3.92 18.59
C PRO A 183 7.82 3.73 18.62
N ASP A 184 8.42 3.14 17.59
CA ASP A 184 9.89 3.02 17.49
C ASP A 184 10.57 4.35 17.12
N GLY A 185 9.80 5.43 17.01
CA GLY A 185 10.26 6.77 16.69
C GLY A 185 10.25 7.10 15.20
N LEU A 186 10.40 8.38 14.92
CA LEU A 186 10.47 8.93 13.57
C LEU A 186 11.94 9.27 13.20
N PRO A 187 12.26 9.30 11.89
CA PRO A 187 13.55 9.83 11.45
C PRO A 187 13.74 11.28 11.89
N LYS A 188 14.93 11.64 12.35
CA LYS A 188 15.26 12.96 12.91
C LYS A 188 14.85 14.16 12.03
N PHE A 189 14.86 14.01 10.70
CA PHE A 189 14.45 15.09 9.83
C PHE A 189 12.95 15.38 9.86
N LEU A 190 12.14 14.50 10.47
CA LEU A 190 10.71 14.69 10.70
C LEU A 190 10.41 15.34 12.06
N ASP A 191 11.37 15.41 12.98
CA ASP A 191 11.18 15.97 14.32
C ASP A 191 10.78 17.46 14.29
N ASN A 192 11.06 18.17 13.20
CA ASN A 192 10.71 19.59 13.01
C ASN A 192 9.37 19.80 12.27
N ILE A 193 8.63 18.74 12.00
CA ILE A 193 7.36 18.80 11.23
C ILE A 193 6.14 18.72 12.16
N PHE A 194 6.34 18.32 13.42
CA PHE A 194 5.30 18.15 14.43
C PHE A 194 5.56 19.02 15.65
#